data_b569fe8f83a2a8b5f702668cda8a7a97
#
_entry.id   b569fe8f83a2a8b5f702668cda8a7a97
#
_cell.length_a   1.000
_cell.length_b   1.000
_cell.length_c   1.000
_cell.angle_alpha   90.00
_cell.angle_beta   90.00
_cell.angle_gamma   90.00
#
_symmetry.space_group_name_H-M   'P 1'
#
loop_
_entity.id
_entity.type
_entity.pdbx_description
1 polymer ?
#
loop_
_entity_poly.entity_id
_entity_poly.type
_entity_poly.pdbx_seq_one_letter_code
_entity_poly.pdbx_strand_id
1 'polypeptide(L)'
;MSYFESRGFRAETLKTFKIGYCPDSWDAMSTAATEAGYTPERLLALGLTKDKDGKLWDFFKGRVMFPIRDLTGRSIAFGGRTLSKEKKVAKYFNSPESILYHKGDVLFGMHLAKPAIAKEDRVLLVEGYTDVMALHQAGIEHVVSSSGTALTVNQIKLIRRYTKNITVLFDGDAAGIRASLRGVDLLLAEGLNVNVVLFPDGDDPDSYSKKVPADVLKRHIEDEAKDFVAFKLELLARESADDPVKRTEMIHSILGSIAVIPDAIQQGVYLKLASEELALSEDVLQSEINKVIRAKLLEEQKALKREEFRKQRMGEQGPPSAPFHPAPDWSDEHAPVHEPFLGGALAEEEARRTVIERDLVRRMLRFGDKEFTPPAPPEGEAQAPVAFARYVIAYMQSLNFEIQHAIFSEVYGVF
;
A
#
# COMPACT_ATOMS: atom_id res chain seq x y z
N MET A 1 22.34 -3.31 -16.94
CA MET A 1 23.20 -4.08 -16.00
C MET A 1 24.12 -3.16 -15.22
N SER A 2 25.00 -2.36 -15.87
CA SER A 2 26.00 -1.49 -15.19
C SER A 2 25.45 -0.61 -14.05
N TYR A 3 24.22 -0.10 -14.17
CA TYR A 3 23.60 0.71 -13.12
C TYR A 3 23.45 -0.06 -11.78
N PHE A 4 22.98 -1.30 -11.82
CA PHE A 4 22.80 -2.10 -10.61
C PHE A 4 24.11 -2.67 -10.08
N GLU A 5 25.04 -3.04 -10.97
CA GLU A 5 26.38 -3.47 -10.61
C GLU A 5 27.13 -2.36 -9.88
N SER A 6 27.05 -1.11 -10.38
CA SER A 6 27.62 0.06 -9.68
C SER A 6 26.98 0.34 -8.31
N ARG A 7 25.79 -0.18 -8.07
CA ARG A 7 25.10 -0.12 -6.78
C ARG A 7 25.28 -1.37 -5.91
N GLY A 8 26.12 -2.31 -6.32
CA GLY A 8 26.44 -3.51 -5.53
C GLY A 8 25.38 -4.62 -5.59
N PHE A 9 24.41 -4.56 -6.50
CA PHE A 9 23.44 -5.64 -6.66
C PHE A 9 23.98 -6.80 -7.47
N ARG A 10 23.78 -8.02 -6.96
CA ARG A 10 24.19 -9.27 -7.62
C ARG A 10 23.18 -9.66 -8.70
N ALA A 11 23.67 -10.34 -9.74
CA ALA A 11 22.83 -10.84 -10.85
C ALA A 11 21.68 -11.73 -10.38
N GLU A 12 21.91 -12.55 -9.34
CA GLU A 12 20.89 -13.41 -8.72
C GLU A 12 19.75 -12.59 -8.14
N THR A 13 20.04 -11.50 -7.41
CA THR A 13 19.06 -10.59 -6.86
C THR A 13 18.21 -9.97 -7.97
N LEU A 14 18.85 -9.47 -9.04
CA LEU A 14 18.15 -8.90 -10.19
C LEU A 14 17.23 -9.92 -10.86
N LYS A 15 17.68 -11.18 -10.97
CA LYS A 15 16.90 -12.29 -11.52
C LYS A 15 15.69 -12.64 -10.62
N THR A 16 15.89 -12.72 -9.31
CA THR A 16 14.84 -13.00 -8.33
C THR A 16 13.71 -11.98 -8.40
N PHE A 17 14.06 -10.70 -8.44
CA PHE A 17 13.10 -9.60 -8.56
C PHE A 17 12.65 -9.35 -10.01
N LYS A 18 13.22 -10.07 -11.00
CA LYS A 18 12.95 -9.92 -12.45
C LYS A 18 13.09 -8.47 -12.93
N ILE A 19 14.12 -7.81 -12.46
CA ILE A 19 14.41 -6.42 -12.83
C ILE A 19 14.69 -6.34 -14.34
N GLY A 20 14.10 -5.34 -14.99
CA GLY A 20 14.25 -5.09 -16.42
C GLY A 20 14.56 -3.64 -16.74
N TYR A 21 14.59 -3.33 -18.02
CA TYR A 21 14.76 -1.99 -18.54
C TYR A 21 13.83 -1.74 -19.72
N CYS A 22 13.08 -0.66 -19.68
CA CYS A 22 12.32 -0.17 -20.82
C CYS A 22 13.22 0.76 -21.65
N PRO A 23 13.47 0.47 -22.93
CA PRO A 23 14.36 1.27 -23.76
C PRO A 23 13.96 2.75 -23.82
N ASP A 24 14.94 3.61 -24.11
CA ASP A 24 14.69 5.04 -24.32
C ASP A 24 14.18 5.31 -25.74
N SER A 25 13.07 4.66 -26.08
CA SER A 25 12.28 4.84 -27.28
C SER A 25 10.83 5.13 -26.90
N TRP A 26 10.11 5.81 -27.77
CA TRP A 26 8.71 6.16 -27.51
C TRP A 26 7.74 4.98 -27.68
N ASP A 27 8.15 3.93 -28.38
CA ASP A 27 7.30 2.83 -28.86
C ASP A 27 7.94 1.44 -28.81
N ALA A 28 9.15 1.30 -28.25
CA ALA A 28 9.87 0.02 -28.28
C ALA A 28 9.12 -1.10 -27.54
N MET A 29 8.53 -0.82 -26.37
CA MET A 29 7.77 -1.81 -25.61
C MET A 29 6.42 -2.08 -26.28
N SER A 30 5.70 -1.04 -26.70
CA SER A 30 4.40 -1.19 -27.37
C SER A 30 4.52 -1.94 -28.69
N THR A 31 5.57 -1.69 -29.48
CA THR A 31 5.84 -2.44 -30.73
C THR A 31 6.09 -3.92 -30.41
N ALA A 32 7.02 -4.22 -29.50
CA ALA A 32 7.33 -5.59 -29.13
C ALA A 32 6.12 -6.34 -28.54
N ALA A 33 5.29 -5.65 -27.76
CA ALA A 33 4.06 -6.24 -27.21
C ALA A 33 3.03 -6.53 -28.29
N THR A 34 2.87 -5.62 -29.27
CA THR A 34 1.95 -5.82 -30.40
C THR A 34 2.40 -6.98 -31.29
N GLU A 35 3.70 -7.07 -31.59
CA GLU A 35 4.29 -8.21 -32.32
C GLU A 35 4.10 -9.54 -31.57
N ALA A 36 4.08 -9.50 -30.22
CA ALA A 36 3.77 -10.67 -29.38
C ALA A 36 2.26 -10.98 -29.29
N GLY A 37 1.39 -10.23 -30.00
CA GLY A 37 -0.05 -10.48 -30.09
C GLY A 37 -0.89 -9.77 -29.00
N TYR A 38 -0.32 -8.84 -28.25
CA TYR A 38 -1.11 -8.01 -27.32
C TYR A 38 -1.75 -6.84 -28.04
N THR A 39 -3.04 -6.57 -27.75
CA THR A 39 -3.76 -5.49 -28.41
C THR A 39 -3.47 -4.13 -27.77
N PRO A 40 -3.54 -3.02 -28.54
CA PRO A 40 -3.38 -1.66 -28.03
C PRO A 40 -4.28 -1.35 -26.83
N GLU A 41 -5.53 -1.78 -26.87
CA GLU A 41 -6.53 -1.54 -25.82
C GLU A 41 -6.09 -2.16 -24.48
N ARG A 42 -5.50 -3.36 -24.52
CA ARG A 42 -4.96 -4.04 -23.33
C ARG A 42 -3.76 -3.28 -22.75
N LEU A 43 -2.88 -2.79 -23.60
CA LEU A 43 -1.71 -2.03 -23.17
C LEU A 43 -2.12 -0.70 -22.52
N LEU A 44 -3.13 -0.02 -23.06
CA LEU A 44 -3.74 1.19 -22.50
C LEU A 44 -4.45 0.89 -21.19
N ALA A 45 -5.29 -0.14 -21.12
CA ALA A 45 -6.03 -0.53 -19.91
C ALA A 45 -5.11 -0.91 -18.74
N LEU A 46 -3.90 -1.41 -19.03
CA LEU A 46 -2.89 -1.73 -18.01
C LEU A 46 -1.97 -0.54 -17.69
N GLY A 47 -2.16 0.61 -18.36
CA GLY A 47 -1.31 1.79 -18.16
C GLY A 47 0.15 1.58 -18.56
N LEU A 48 0.42 0.66 -19.49
CA LEU A 48 1.76 0.42 -20.03
C LEU A 48 2.09 1.39 -21.16
N THR A 49 1.05 1.88 -21.83
CA THR A 49 1.13 2.86 -22.92
C THR A 49 0.15 4.00 -22.67
N LYS A 50 0.36 5.10 -23.37
CA LYS A 50 -0.59 6.20 -23.52
C LYS A 50 -0.93 6.34 -25.00
N ASP A 51 -2.16 6.73 -25.30
CA ASP A 51 -2.54 7.15 -26.65
C ASP A 51 -2.29 8.68 -26.77
N LYS A 52 -1.63 9.08 -27.85
CA LYS A 52 -1.54 10.45 -28.26
C LYS A 52 -1.71 10.52 -29.78
N ASP A 53 -2.81 11.10 -30.21
CA ASP A 53 -3.16 11.26 -31.63
C ASP A 53 -3.18 9.92 -32.41
N GLY A 54 -3.70 8.85 -31.79
CA GLY A 54 -3.77 7.50 -32.37
C GLY A 54 -2.44 6.74 -32.38
N LYS A 55 -1.40 7.26 -31.73
CA LYS A 55 -0.11 6.56 -31.55
C LYS A 55 0.09 6.14 -30.12
N LEU A 56 0.54 4.90 -29.93
CA LEU A 56 0.92 4.37 -28.64
C LEU A 56 2.30 4.91 -28.23
N TRP A 57 2.38 5.39 -27.00
CA TRP A 57 3.61 5.89 -26.38
C TRP A 57 3.90 5.08 -25.13
N ASP A 58 5.13 4.59 -25.01
CA ASP A 58 5.57 3.81 -23.86
C ASP A 58 5.59 4.63 -22.59
N PHE A 59 4.80 4.23 -21.57
CA PHE A 59 4.68 4.96 -20.31
C PHE A 59 6.00 4.98 -19.52
N PHE A 60 6.79 3.91 -19.60
CA PHE A 60 8.01 3.73 -18.82
C PHE A 60 9.31 3.97 -19.62
N LYS A 61 9.24 4.70 -20.71
CA LYS A 61 10.40 5.04 -21.55
C LYS A 61 11.65 5.40 -20.74
N GLY A 62 12.81 4.80 -21.05
CA GLY A 62 14.11 5.10 -20.48
C GLY A 62 14.27 4.75 -18.99
N ARG A 63 13.47 3.76 -18.49
CA ARG A 63 13.44 3.44 -17.06
C ARG A 63 13.85 2.01 -16.75
N VAL A 64 14.49 1.88 -15.60
CA VAL A 64 14.64 0.59 -14.93
C VAL A 64 13.29 0.17 -14.38
N MET A 65 12.92 -1.09 -14.60
CA MET A 65 11.61 -1.63 -14.29
C MET A 65 11.65 -2.57 -13.11
N PHE A 66 10.81 -2.30 -12.12
CA PHE A 66 10.57 -3.10 -10.93
C PHE A 66 9.19 -3.74 -11.06
N PRO A 67 9.08 -5.04 -11.41
CA PRO A 67 7.78 -5.69 -11.50
C PRO A 67 7.10 -5.77 -10.13
N ILE A 68 5.94 -5.13 -10.00
CA ILE A 68 5.07 -5.25 -8.84
C ILE A 68 4.22 -6.51 -9.03
N ARG A 69 4.19 -7.39 -8.03
CA ARG A 69 3.59 -8.71 -8.13
C ARG A 69 2.48 -8.93 -7.13
N ASP A 70 1.50 -9.72 -7.53
CA ASP A 70 0.48 -10.24 -6.62
C ASP A 70 1.08 -11.30 -5.68
N LEU A 71 0.29 -11.76 -4.71
CA LEU A 71 0.71 -12.78 -3.74
C LEU A 71 1.08 -14.14 -4.36
N THR A 72 0.71 -14.37 -5.62
CA THR A 72 1.07 -15.59 -6.37
C THR A 72 2.34 -15.43 -7.20
N GLY A 73 2.94 -14.23 -7.21
CA GLY A 73 4.17 -13.91 -7.93
C GLY A 73 3.95 -13.50 -9.39
N ARG A 74 2.70 -13.26 -9.83
CA ARG A 74 2.40 -12.73 -11.18
C ARG A 74 2.57 -11.21 -11.19
N SER A 75 3.20 -10.69 -12.24
CA SER A 75 3.33 -9.24 -12.41
C SER A 75 1.97 -8.61 -12.72
N ILE A 76 1.58 -7.61 -11.96
CA ILE A 76 0.32 -6.87 -12.08
C ILE A 76 0.53 -5.39 -12.39
N ALA A 77 1.74 -4.88 -12.15
CA ALA A 77 2.14 -3.50 -12.39
C ALA A 77 3.66 -3.37 -12.41
N PHE A 78 4.14 -2.15 -12.61
CA PHE A 78 5.56 -1.84 -12.56
C PHE A 78 5.82 -0.54 -11.81
N GLY A 79 6.95 -0.49 -11.09
CA GLY A 79 7.62 0.72 -10.73
C GLY A 79 8.70 1.03 -11.77
N GLY A 80 8.88 2.31 -12.10
CA GLY A 80 9.87 2.74 -13.09
C GLY A 80 10.81 3.79 -12.51
N ARG A 81 12.14 3.53 -12.48
CA ARG A 81 13.15 4.50 -12.07
C ARG A 81 13.89 5.06 -13.27
N THR A 82 13.90 6.38 -13.43
CA THR A 82 14.69 7.01 -14.49
C THR A 82 16.18 6.91 -14.20
N LEU A 83 16.95 6.72 -15.27
CA LEU A 83 18.42 6.85 -15.26
C LEU A 83 18.88 8.25 -15.68
N SER A 84 17.97 9.11 -16.14
CA SER A 84 18.25 10.50 -16.47
C SER A 84 18.67 11.29 -15.23
N LYS A 85 19.63 12.20 -15.40
CA LYS A 85 20.08 13.14 -14.36
C LYS A 85 19.29 14.46 -14.38
N GLU A 86 18.33 14.60 -15.26
CA GLU A 86 17.52 15.80 -15.40
C GLU A 86 16.61 15.97 -14.17
N LYS A 87 16.71 17.12 -13.50
CA LYS A 87 15.94 17.44 -12.29
C LYS A 87 14.41 17.52 -12.51
N LYS A 88 13.98 17.76 -13.75
CA LYS A 88 12.55 17.87 -14.11
C LYS A 88 11.85 16.51 -14.25
N VAL A 89 12.60 15.41 -14.32
CA VAL A 89 12.03 14.05 -14.49
C VAL A 89 11.86 13.39 -13.13
N ALA A 90 10.65 12.97 -12.80
CA ALA A 90 10.38 12.24 -11.57
C ALA A 90 11.27 11.00 -11.46
N LYS A 91 12.02 10.87 -10.34
CA LYS A 91 12.98 9.80 -10.10
C LYS A 91 12.33 8.42 -10.16
N TYR A 92 11.17 8.28 -9.53
CA TYR A 92 10.33 7.09 -9.53
C TYR A 92 8.90 7.43 -9.90
N PHE A 93 8.23 6.55 -10.62
CA PHE A 93 6.78 6.51 -10.70
C PHE A 93 6.29 5.07 -10.89
N ASN A 94 5.05 4.81 -10.51
CA ASN A 94 4.42 3.51 -10.59
C ASN A 94 3.38 3.50 -11.71
N SER A 95 3.00 2.29 -12.15
CA SER A 95 1.82 2.13 -13.00
C SER A 95 0.63 2.88 -12.42
N PRO A 96 -0.23 3.46 -13.26
CA PRO A 96 -1.51 3.98 -12.82
C PRO A 96 -2.39 2.87 -12.26
N GLU A 97 -3.48 3.24 -11.58
CA GLU A 97 -4.52 2.29 -11.19
C GLU A 97 -5.06 1.56 -12.41
N SER A 98 -5.35 0.27 -12.28
CA SER A 98 -5.89 -0.54 -13.36
C SER A 98 -6.74 -1.69 -12.80
N ILE A 99 -7.42 -2.43 -13.69
CA ILE A 99 -8.20 -3.62 -13.30
C ILE A 99 -7.38 -4.70 -12.57
N LEU A 100 -6.06 -4.70 -12.73
CA LEU A 100 -5.16 -5.64 -12.07
C LEU A 100 -4.42 -5.06 -10.87
N TYR A 101 -4.29 -3.75 -10.78
CA TYR A 101 -3.41 -3.08 -9.83
C TYR A 101 -4.09 -1.93 -9.11
N HIS A 102 -4.19 -2.07 -7.79
CA HIS A 102 -4.53 -1.00 -6.87
C HIS A 102 -3.36 -0.78 -5.93
N LYS A 103 -2.77 0.41 -5.98
CA LYS A 103 -1.57 0.76 -5.19
C LYS A 103 -1.75 0.50 -3.71
N GLY A 104 -2.94 0.82 -3.20
CA GLY A 104 -3.28 0.66 -1.79
C GLY A 104 -3.45 -0.79 -1.31
N ASP A 105 -3.46 -1.78 -2.22
CA ASP A 105 -3.71 -3.19 -1.88
C ASP A 105 -2.45 -4.05 -1.97
N VAL A 106 -1.33 -3.49 -2.44
CA VAL A 106 -0.13 -4.26 -2.79
C VAL A 106 1.09 -3.73 -2.04
N LEU A 107 1.92 -4.65 -1.58
CA LEU A 107 3.25 -4.37 -1.04
C LEU A 107 4.31 -5.01 -1.94
N PHE A 108 5.33 -4.24 -2.32
CA PHE A 108 6.44 -4.77 -3.09
C PHE A 108 7.25 -5.77 -2.25
N GLY A 109 7.65 -6.86 -2.87
CA GLY A 109 8.39 -7.94 -2.18
C GLY A 109 7.52 -8.96 -1.45
N MET A 110 6.24 -8.68 -1.17
CA MET A 110 5.37 -9.51 -0.33
C MET A 110 5.28 -10.98 -0.80
N HIS A 111 5.26 -11.24 -2.11
CA HIS A 111 5.21 -12.59 -2.66
C HIS A 111 6.45 -13.44 -2.32
N LEU A 112 7.63 -12.80 -2.19
CA LEU A 112 8.87 -13.44 -1.74
C LEU A 112 8.96 -13.51 -0.22
N ALA A 113 8.51 -12.46 0.47
CA ALA A 113 8.65 -12.30 1.90
C ALA A 113 7.77 -13.24 2.74
N LYS A 114 6.63 -13.71 2.21
CA LYS A 114 5.65 -14.52 2.96
C LYS A 114 6.23 -15.69 3.76
N PRO A 115 7.07 -16.57 3.19
CA PRO A 115 7.63 -17.70 3.94
C PRO A 115 8.55 -17.23 5.08
N ALA A 116 9.36 -16.21 4.82
CA ALA A 116 10.26 -15.66 5.81
C ALA A 116 9.51 -14.90 6.91
N ILE A 117 8.45 -14.15 6.59
CA ILE A 117 7.57 -13.51 7.58
C ILE A 117 6.95 -14.55 8.51
N ALA A 118 6.44 -15.66 7.96
CA ALA A 118 5.84 -16.73 8.78
C ALA A 118 6.87 -17.42 9.67
N LYS A 119 8.11 -17.56 9.22
CA LYS A 119 9.20 -18.17 9.97
C LYS A 119 9.71 -17.29 11.11
N GLU A 120 9.93 -16.01 10.81
CA GLU A 120 10.50 -15.01 11.74
C GLU A 120 9.41 -14.37 12.64
N ASP A 121 8.13 -14.66 12.37
CA ASP A 121 6.95 -14.01 12.97
C ASP A 121 7.10 -12.48 13.04
N ARG A 122 7.71 -11.90 12.02
CA ARG A 122 7.99 -10.47 11.92
C ARG A 122 8.09 -10.05 10.45
N VAL A 123 7.68 -8.80 10.15
CA VAL A 123 7.89 -8.16 8.86
C VAL A 123 8.69 -6.88 9.05
N LEU A 124 9.61 -6.62 8.13
CA LEU A 124 10.30 -5.33 8.01
C LEU A 124 9.61 -4.50 6.94
N LEU A 125 9.25 -3.27 7.27
CA LEU A 125 8.66 -2.31 6.34
C LEU A 125 9.69 -1.23 6.01
N VAL A 126 9.96 -1.04 4.72
CA VAL A 126 10.86 -0.02 4.18
C VAL A 126 10.15 0.87 3.17
N GLU A 127 10.76 1.96 2.72
CA GLU A 127 10.13 2.92 1.81
C GLU A 127 10.21 2.48 0.34
N GLY A 128 11.35 2.01 -0.13
CA GLY A 128 11.67 1.85 -1.54
C GLY A 128 11.91 0.44 -2.04
N TYR A 129 11.92 0.31 -3.37
CA TYR A 129 12.23 -0.93 -4.08
C TYR A 129 13.66 -1.43 -3.80
N THR A 130 14.61 -0.50 -3.80
CA THR A 130 16.03 -0.82 -3.62
C THR A 130 16.33 -1.29 -2.22
N ASP A 131 15.62 -0.78 -1.21
CA ASP A 131 15.79 -1.19 0.19
C ASP A 131 15.35 -2.64 0.39
N VAL A 132 14.18 -3.01 -0.18
CA VAL A 132 13.74 -4.42 -0.19
C VAL A 132 14.77 -5.33 -0.85
N MET A 133 15.31 -4.91 -2.00
CA MET A 133 16.27 -5.73 -2.74
C MET A 133 17.62 -5.84 -2.00
N ALA A 134 18.06 -4.77 -1.34
CA ALA A 134 19.31 -4.73 -0.58
C ALA A 134 19.24 -5.62 0.66
N LEU A 135 18.16 -5.52 1.43
CA LEU A 135 17.93 -6.39 2.60
C LEU A 135 17.76 -7.86 2.19
N HIS A 136 17.00 -8.14 1.14
CA HIS A 136 16.86 -9.50 0.62
C HIS A 136 18.22 -10.07 0.17
N GLN A 137 19.07 -9.27 -0.48
CA GLN A 137 20.42 -9.66 -0.88
C GLN A 137 21.32 -9.97 0.33
N ALA A 138 21.11 -9.30 1.45
CA ALA A 138 21.80 -9.54 2.71
C ALA A 138 21.23 -10.77 3.48
N GLY A 139 20.24 -11.48 2.91
CA GLY A 139 19.60 -12.63 3.55
C GLY A 139 18.51 -12.27 4.55
N ILE A 140 18.01 -11.03 4.51
CA ILE A 140 16.87 -10.55 5.31
C ILE A 140 15.66 -10.53 4.39
N GLU A 141 14.95 -11.67 4.31
CA GLU A 141 13.92 -11.90 3.29
C GLU A 141 12.50 -11.48 3.73
N HIS A 142 12.24 -11.29 5.02
CA HIS A 142 10.94 -10.87 5.58
C HIS A 142 10.71 -9.36 5.45
N VAL A 143 11.04 -8.77 4.30
CA VAL A 143 11.00 -7.34 4.02
C VAL A 143 10.04 -6.99 2.89
N VAL A 144 9.28 -5.90 3.09
CA VAL A 144 8.31 -5.38 2.11
C VAL A 144 8.37 -3.85 2.04
N SER A 145 7.85 -3.26 0.97
CA SER A 145 7.73 -1.80 0.89
C SER A 145 6.37 -1.35 0.33
N SER A 146 5.93 -0.16 0.78
CA SER A 146 4.79 0.56 0.21
C SER A 146 5.11 1.23 -1.13
N SER A 147 6.40 1.30 -1.49
CA SER A 147 6.92 1.75 -2.79
C SER A 147 6.50 3.16 -3.20
N GLY A 148 6.73 4.13 -2.30
CA GLY A 148 6.51 5.55 -2.58
C GLY A 148 5.04 5.99 -2.48
N THR A 149 4.21 5.22 -1.79
CA THR A 149 2.86 5.60 -1.41
C THR A 149 2.73 5.63 0.12
N ALA A 150 1.87 6.49 0.65
CA ALA A 150 1.50 6.40 2.04
C ALA A 150 0.92 5.01 2.35
N LEU A 151 1.26 4.46 3.50
CA LEU A 151 0.77 3.15 3.93
C LEU A 151 -0.75 3.19 4.10
N THR A 152 -1.43 2.20 3.55
CA THR A 152 -2.90 2.10 3.59
C THR A 152 -3.39 1.03 4.55
N VAL A 153 -4.63 1.16 5.01
CA VAL A 153 -5.30 0.16 5.86
C VAL A 153 -5.33 -1.22 5.18
N ASN A 154 -5.51 -1.29 3.85
CA ASN A 154 -5.52 -2.57 3.14
C ASN A 154 -4.15 -3.24 3.12
N GLN A 155 -3.07 -2.46 2.94
CA GLN A 155 -1.69 -2.96 3.04
C GLN A 155 -1.40 -3.46 4.47
N ILE A 156 -1.86 -2.75 5.49
CA ILE A 156 -1.71 -3.17 6.90
C ILE A 156 -2.48 -4.47 7.17
N LYS A 157 -3.73 -4.56 6.72
CA LYS A 157 -4.53 -5.80 6.80
C LYS A 157 -3.88 -6.95 6.04
N LEU A 158 -3.18 -6.68 4.95
CA LEU A 158 -2.41 -7.69 4.24
C LEU A 158 -1.26 -8.23 5.09
N ILE A 159 -0.48 -7.37 5.74
CA ILE A 159 0.59 -7.76 6.68
C ILE A 159 0.02 -8.59 7.83
N ARG A 160 -1.06 -8.10 8.45
CA ARG A 160 -1.70 -8.71 9.63
C ARG A 160 -2.16 -10.17 9.42
N ARG A 161 -2.38 -10.59 8.16
CA ARG A 161 -2.69 -11.99 7.83
C ARG A 161 -1.53 -12.95 8.10
N TYR A 162 -0.30 -12.45 8.17
CA TYR A 162 0.91 -13.24 8.30
C TYR A 162 1.61 -13.08 9.65
N THR A 163 1.59 -11.88 10.21
CA THR A 163 2.17 -11.57 11.52
C THR A 163 1.51 -10.34 12.14
N LYS A 164 1.58 -10.22 13.46
CA LYS A 164 1.24 -9.00 14.19
C LYS A 164 2.46 -8.13 14.48
N ASN A 165 3.68 -8.61 14.22
CA ASN A 165 4.91 -7.94 14.59
C ASN A 165 5.51 -7.26 13.35
N ILE A 166 5.63 -5.94 13.40
CA ILE A 166 6.21 -5.13 12.33
C ILE A 166 7.34 -4.27 12.87
N THR A 167 8.45 -4.23 12.13
CA THR A 167 9.53 -3.27 12.37
C THR A 167 9.62 -2.33 11.19
N VAL A 168 9.42 -1.05 11.43
CA VAL A 168 9.54 0.01 10.42
C VAL A 168 10.98 0.51 10.42
N LEU A 169 11.62 0.44 9.28
CA LEU A 169 12.99 0.91 9.08
C LEU A 169 12.93 2.31 8.48
N PHE A 170 13.34 3.31 9.26
CA PHE A 170 13.32 4.70 8.83
C PHE A 170 14.68 5.13 8.30
N ASP A 171 14.65 5.96 7.26
CA ASP A 171 15.82 6.73 6.84
C ASP A 171 16.25 7.67 7.97
N GLY A 172 17.55 7.84 8.16
CA GLY A 172 18.11 8.59 9.30
C GLY A 172 17.87 10.10 9.28
N ASP A 173 16.92 10.61 8.47
CA ASP A 173 16.63 12.03 8.40
C ASP A 173 15.47 12.44 9.33
N ALA A 174 15.65 13.54 10.07
CA ALA A 174 14.68 14.03 11.07
C ALA A 174 13.33 14.51 10.44
N ALA A 175 13.30 14.89 9.17
CA ALA A 175 12.09 15.32 8.49
C ALA A 175 11.26 14.10 8.03
N GLY A 176 11.93 13.08 7.51
CA GLY A 176 11.33 11.79 7.16
C GLY A 176 10.72 11.10 8.36
N ILE A 177 11.41 11.08 9.50
CA ILE A 177 10.89 10.50 10.75
C ILE A 177 9.53 11.11 11.12
N ARG A 178 9.40 12.45 11.18
CA ARG A 178 8.13 13.09 11.54
C ARG A 178 6.99 12.83 10.56
N ALA A 179 7.28 12.71 9.27
CA ALA A 179 6.28 12.36 8.25
C ALA A 179 5.81 10.91 8.41
N SER A 180 6.74 10.02 8.71
CA SER A 180 6.50 8.58 8.82
C SER A 180 5.78 8.21 10.13
N LEU A 181 5.94 8.99 11.22
CA LEU A 181 5.26 8.77 12.51
C LEU A 181 3.73 8.68 12.37
N ARG A 182 3.13 9.45 11.44
CA ARG A 182 1.68 9.38 11.17
C ARG A 182 1.25 8.06 10.55
N GLY A 183 2.10 7.45 9.71
CA GLY A 183 1.83 6.15 9.12
C GLY A 183 1.84 5.02 10.16
N VAL A 184 2.65 5.17 11.22
CA VAL A 184 2.75 4.17 12.29
C VAL A 184 1.49 4.13 13.16
N ASP A 185 0.82 5.26 13.38
CA ASP A 185 -0.44 5.27 14.13
C ASP A 185 -1.54 4.42 13.47
N LEU A 186 -1.52 4.26 12.14
CA LEU A 186 -2.40 3.33 11.43
C LEU A 186 -2.07 1.86 11.73
N LEU A 187 -0.79 1.53 11.89
CA LEU A 187 -0.35 0.18 12.28
C LEU A 187 -0.84 -0.18 13.69
N LEU A 188 -0.68 0.76 14.63
CA LEU A 188 -1.17 0.60 16.00
C LEU A 188 -2.70 0.44 16.04
N ALA A 189 -3.43 1.26 15.28
CA ALA A 189 -4.89 1.21 15.20
C ALA A 189 -5.41 -0.12 14.65
N GLU A 190 -4.66 -0.78 13.75
CA GLU A 190 -4.97 -2.12 13.26
C GLU A 190 -4.48 -3.24 14.21
N GLY A 191 -3.94 -2.88 15.38
CA GLY A 191 -3.55 -3.82 16.44
C GLY A 191 -2.26 -4.60 16.14
N LEU A 192 -1.29 -3.96 15.44
CA LEU A 192 0.05 -4.52 15.27
C LEU A 192 0.98 -4.05 16.41
N ASN A 193 1.95 -4.89 16.73
CA ASN A 193 3.08 -4.56 17.58
C ASN A 193 4.14 -3.87 16.72
N VAL A 194 4.42 -2.61 16.98
CA VAL A 194 5.26 -1.79 16.10
C VAL A 194 6.58 -1.47 16.76
N ASN A 195 7.65 -1.95 16.14
CA ASN A 195 9.01 -1.50 16.43
C ASN A 195 9.52 -0.57 15.34
N VAL A 196 10.50 0.23 15.67
CA VAL A 196 11.19 1.13 14.75
C VAL A 196 12.69 0.96 14.87
N VAL A 197 13.38 1.12 13.73
CA VAL A 197 14.83 1.19 13.66
C VAL A 197 15.20 2.45 12.90
N LEU A 198 16.18 3.19 13.40
CA LEU A 198 16.79 4.32 12.71
C LEU A 198 18.15 3.91 12.17
N PHE A 199 18.42 4.25 10.93
CA PHE A 199 19.78 4.12 10.40
C PHE A 199 20.64 5.33 10.76
N PRO A 200 21.94 5.13 11.05
CA PRO A 200 22.83 6.22 11.41
C PRO A 200 23.14 7.12 10.21
N ASP A 201 23.59 8.34 10.49
CA ASP A 201 24.17 9.29 9.52
C ASP A 201 23.28 9.63 8.31
N GLY A 202 21.97 9.50 8.42
CA GLY A 202 21.04 9.75 7.33
C GLY A 202 21.03 8.66 6.26
N ASP A 203 21.56 7.48 6.58
CA ASP A 203 21.49 6.32 5.69
C ASP A 203 20.06 5.79 5.57
N ASP A 204 19.78 5.18 4.42
CA ASP A 204 18.68 4.27 4.18
C ASP A 204 19.18 2.80 4.22
N PRO A 205 18.29 1.80 4.26
CA PRO A 205 18.69 0.39 4.28
C PRO A 205 19.60 -0.01 3.11
N ASP A 206 19.38 0.55 1.91
CA ASP A 206 20.22 0.28 0.72
C ASP A 206 21.64 0.87 0.88
N SER A 207 21.75 2.12 1.34
CA SER A 207 23.06 2.77 1.52
C SER A 207 23.86 2.15 2.66
N TYR A 208 23.21 1.84 3.79
CA TYR A 208 23.84 1.21 4.93
C TYR A 208 24.32 -0.21 4.63
N SER A 209 23.53 -0.99 3.88
CA SER A 209 23.89 -2.35 3.46
C SER A 209 25.19 -2.42 2.62
N LYS A 210 25.61 -1.30 2.03
CA LYS A 210 26.87 -1.21 1.26
C LYS A 210 28.07 -0.86 2.10
N LYS A 211 27.84 -0.29 3.29
CA LYS A 211 28.89 0.15 4.21
C LYS A 211 29.32 -0.95 5.17
N VAL A 212 28.44 -1.90 5.44
CA VAL A 212 28.65 -2.92 6.47
C VAL A 212 28.39 -4.34 5.94
N PRO A 213 29.04 -5.37 6.52
CA PRO A 213 28.72 -6.77 6.23
C PRO A 213 27.26 -7.13 6.60
N ALA A 214 26.71 -8.15 5.95
CA ALA A 214 25.31 -8.56 6.14
C ALA A 214 24.98 -8.96 7.59
N ASP A 215 25.91 -9.56 8.33
CA ASP A 215 25.73 -9.92 9.74
C ASP A 215 25.70 -8.69 10.66
N VAL A 216 26.45 -7.64 10.32
CA VAL A 216 26.42 -6.35 11.04
C VAL A 216 25.10 -5.63 10.79
N LEU A 217 24.66 -5.60 9.52
CA LEU A 217 23.35 -5.04 9.17
C LEU A 217 22.20 -5.75 9.92
N LYS A 218 22.24 -7.08 9.96
CA LYS A 218 21.23 -7.88 10.66
C LYS A 218 21.22 -7.58 12.16
N ARG A 219 22.40 -7.56 12.79
CA ARG A 219 22.53 -7.21 14.21
C ARG A 219 22.04 -5.78 14.49
N HIS A 220 22.38 -4.81 13.64
CA HIS A 220 21.89 -3.44 13.80
C HIS A 220 20.35 -3.38 13.81
N ILE A 221 19.67 -4.08 12.89
CA ILE A 221 18.21 -4.13 12.86
C ILE A 221 17.62 -4.82 14.09
N GLU A 222 18.31 -5.83 14.65
CA GLU A 222 17.86 -6.56 15.84
C GLU A 222 18.09 -5.76 17.13
N ASP A 223 19.28 -5.18 17.29
CA ASP A 223 19.72 -4.51 18.52
C ASP A 223 19.13 -3.10 18.68
N GLU A 224 18.91 -2.39 17.56
CA GLU A 224 18.37 -1.02 17.56
C GLU A 224 16.83 -0.97 17.41
N ALA A 225 16.16 -2.13 17.34
CA ALA A 225 14.71 -2.19 17.29
C ALA A 225 14.09 -1.73 18.61
N LYS A 226 13.42 -0.59 18.58
CA LYS A 226 12.73 0.02 19.75
C LYS A 226 11.23 -0.03 19.55
N ASP A 227 10.50 -0.31 20.62
CA ASP A 227 9.06 -0.10 20.63
C ASP A 227 8.71 1.34 20.23
N PHE A 228 7.68 1.49 19.42
CA PHE A 228 7.33 2.79 18.84
C PHE A 228 6.94 3.85 19.89
N VAL A 229 6.20 3.47 20.93
CA VAL A 229 5.80 4.42 21.98
C VAL A 229 7.02 4.81 22.81
N ALA A 230 7.88 3.84 23.17
CA ALA A 230 9.14 4.12 23.85
C ALA A 230 10.06 5.02 23.00
N PHE A 231 10.12 4.78 21.69
CA PHE A 231 10.87 5.64 20.76
C PHE A 231 10.33 7.09 20.73
N LYS A 232 9.00 7.27 20.70
CA LYS A 232 8.41 8.62 20.78
C LYS A 232 8.73 9.33 22.10
N LEU A 233 8.74 8.61 23.20
CA LEU A 233 9.12 9.15 24.52
C LEU A 233 10.58 9.59 24.54
N GLU A 234 11.50 8.78 24.00
CA GLU A 234 12.91 9.13 23.87
C GLU A 234 13.11 10.37 22.97
N LEU A 235 12.39 10.45 21.87
CA LEU A 235 12.44 11.60 20.95
C LEU A 235 11.96 12.89 21.66
N LEU A 236 10.88 12.80 22.45
CA LEU A 236 10.40 13.90 23.29
C LEU A 236 11.47 14.40 24.24
N ALA A 237 12.15 13.50 24.94
CA ALA A 237 13.19 13.87 25.90
C ALA A 237 14.35 14.62 25.24
N ARG A 238 14.68 14.26 23.99
CA ARG A 238 15.77 14.89 23.22
C ARG A 238 15.39 16.25 22.61
N GLU A 239 14.20 16.37 22.03
CA GLU A 239 13.84 17.53 21.21
C GLU A 239 13.12 18.66 21.96
N SER A 240 12.57 18.39 23.14
CA SER A 240 11.70 19.36 23.86
C SER A 240 12.16 19.70 25.28
N ALA A 241 13.44 19.44 25.60
CA ALA A 241 13.97 19.69 26.95
C ALA A 241 13.76 21.15 27.41
N ASP A 242 13.86 22.12 26.50
CA ASP A 242 13.86 23.56 26.83
C ASP A 242 12.62 24.33 26.32
N ASP A 243 11.65 23.65 25.67
CA ASP A 243 10.46 24.30 25.08
C ASP A 243 9.16 23.67 25.59
N PRO A 244 8.47 24.31 26.56
CA PRO A 244 7.24 23.76 27.13
C PRO A 244 6.10 23.56 26.13
N VAL A 245 6.03 24.37 25.07
CA VAL A 245 4.97 24.27 24.04
C VAL A 245 5.22 23.02 23.20
N LYS A 246 6.43 22.85 22.68
CA LYS A 246 6.81 21.65 21.94
C LYS A 246 6.66 20.39 22.78
N ARG A 247 7.04 20.46 24.06
CA ARG A 247 6.87 19.34 25.00
C ARG A 247 5.40 18.94 25.08
N THR A 248 4.49 19.89 25.23
CA THR A 248 3.05 19.63 25.28
C THR A 248 2.53 19.00 23.98
N GLU A 249 2.92 19.54 22.84
CA GLU A 249 2.53 18.99 21.52
C GLU A 249 3.01 17.55 21.33
N MET A 250 4.23 17.24 21.73
CA MET A 250 4.75 15.86 21.63
C MET A 250 4.06 14.92 22.62
N ILE A 251 3.73 15.35 23.84
CA ILE A 251 2.92 14.58 24.78
C ILE A 251 1.57 14.25 24.16
N HIS A 252 0.87 15.22 23.57
CA HIS A 252 -0.39 14.97 22.87
C HIS A 252 -0.21 14.00 21.70
N SER A 253 0.90 14.08 20.97
CA SER A 253 1.21 13.12 19.89
C SER A 253 1.40 11.70 20.42
N ILE A 254 2.07 11.52 21.57
CA ILE A 254 2.26 10.20 22.22
C ILE A 254 0.92 9.65 22.68
N LEU A 255 0.13 10.45 23.40
CA LEU A 255 -1.20 10.06 23.87
C LEU A 255 -2.15 9.73 22.71
N GLY A 256 -2.02 10.46 21.59
CA GLY A 256 -2.73 10.18 20.35
C GLY A 256 -2.41 8.80 19.78
N SER A 257 -1.15 8.37 19.84
CA SER A 257 -0.71 7.03 19.43
C SER A 257 -1.19 5.94 20.38
N ILE A 258 -1.16 6.19 21.70
CA ILE A 258 -1.69 5.25 22.70
C ILE A 258 -3.21 5.11 22.54
N ALA A 259 -3.92 6.20 22.30
CA ALA A 259 -5.38 6.23 22.15
C ALA A 259 -5.93 5.41 20.96
N VAL A 260 -5.12 5.14 19.92
CA VAL A 260 -5.55 4.35 18.77
C VAL A 260 -5.37 2.84 18.96
N ILE A 261 -4.64 2.42 19.99
CA ILE A 261 -4.41 1.00 20.29
C ILE A 261 -5.73 0.35 20.71
N PRO A 262 -6.20 -0.71 20.00
CA PRO A 262 -7.51 -1.30 20.28
C PRO A 262 -7.53 -2.19 21.52
N ASP A 263 -6.38 -2.73 21.94
CA ASP A 263 -6.24 -3.57 23.12
C ASP A 263 -6.10 -2.72 24.40
N ALA A 264 -7.09 -2.80 25.31
CA ALA A 264 -7.13 -2.00 26.52
C ALA A 264 -5.99 -2.35 27.50
N ILE A 265 -5.52 -3.61 27.52
CA ILE A 265 -4.41 -4.03 28.38
C ILE A 265 -3.11 -3.41 27.85
N GLN A 266 -2.87 -3.52 26.56
CA GLN A 266 -1.71 -2.93 25.90
C GLN A 266 -1.72 -1.41 26.06
N GLN A 267 -2.89 -0.76 25.91
CA GLN A 267 -3.05 0.67 26.15
C GLN A 267 -2.67 1.06 27.59
N GLY A 268 -3.11 0.29 28.59
CA GLY A 268 -2.76 0.51 30.00
C GLY A 268 -1.26 0.36 30.29
N VAL A 269 -0.60 -0.61 29.67
CA VAL A 269 0.87 -0.80 29.78
C VAL A 269 1.62 0.42 29.24
N TYR A 270 1.24 0.91 28.06
CA TYR A 270 1.86 2.11 27.49
C TYR A 270 1.53 3.38 28.27
N LEU A 271 0.32 3.47 28.84
CA LEU A 271 -0.04 4.60 29.70
C LEU A 271 0.86 4.66 30.94
N LYS A 272 1.10 3.51 31.58
CA LYS A 272 2.00 3.42 32.73
C LYS A 272 3.42 3.82 32.34
N LEU A 273 3.95 3.31 31.24
CA LEU A 273 5.27 3.69 30.73
C LEU A 273 5.35 5.21 30.49
N ALA A 274 4.34 5.79 29.84
CA ALA A 274 4.28 7.23 29.61
C ALA A 274 4.19 8.03 30.93
N SER A 275 3.46 7.54 31.92
CA SER A 275 3.39 8.16 33.25
C SER A 275 4.75 8.25 33.94
N GLU A 276 5.52 7.16 33.91
CA GLU A 276 6.85 7.09 34.48
C GLU A 276 7.84 8.04 33.78
N GLU A 277 7.87 8.01 32.45
CA GLU A 277 8.80 8.81 31.64
C GLU A 277 8.47 10.31 31.62
N LEU A 278 7.19 10.66 31.65
CA LEU A 278 6.74 12.07 31.62
C LEU A 278 6.66 12.72 33.00
N ALA A 279 6.75 11.93 34.06
CA ALA A 279 6.51 12.34 35.44
C ALA A 279 5.11 12.99 35.65
N LEU A 280 4.08 12.40 34.98
CA LEU A 280 2.69 12.81 35.08
C LEU A 280 1.87 11.64 35.65
N SER A 281 0.80 11.94 36.44
CA SER A 281 -0.04 10.88 36.98
C SER A 281 -0.82 10.15 35.87
N GLU A 282 -1.03 8.86 36.04
CA GLU A 282 -1.83 8.03 35.10
C GLU A 282 -3.24 8.59 34.92
N ASP A 283 -3.87 9.14 35.99
CA ASP A 283 -5.22 9.73 35.93
C ASP A 283 -5.28 10.94 34.97
N VAL A 284 -4.24 11.80 34.99
CA VAL A 284 -4.15 12.94 34.06
C VAL A 284 -4.02 12.44 32.62
N LEU A 285 -3.11 11.50 32.37
CA LEU A 285 -2.89 10.94 31.04
C LEU A 285 -4.12 10.18 30.54
N GLN A 286 -4.79 9.41 31.38
CA GLN A 286 -6.03 8.71 31.05
C GLN A 286 -7.17 9.69 30.69
N SER A 287 -7.28 10.80 31.44
CA SER A 287 -8.24 11.85 31.12
C SER A 287 -8.00 12.45 29.73
N GLU A 288 -6.73 12.73 29.38
CA GLU A 288 -6.37 13.26 28.06
C GLU A 288 -6.61 12.23 26.94
N ILE A 289 -6.25 10.95 27.14
CA ILE A 289 -6.58 9.87 26.19
C ILE A 289 -8.08 9.79 25.93
N ASN A 290 -8.89 9.87 27.00
CA ASN A 290 -10.36 9.84 26.87
C ASN A 290 -10.89 11.04 26.06
N LYS A 291 -10.26 12.22 26.16
CA LYS A 291 -10.59 13.39 25.33
C LYS A 291 -10.27 13.13 23.86
N VAL A 292 -9.10 12.55 23.56
CA VAL A 292 -8.69 12.20 22.21
C VAL A 292 -9.66 11.18 21.58
N ILE A 293 -10.01 10.13 22.32
CA ILE A 293 -10.96 9.11 21.86
C ILE A 293 -12.34 9.73 21.58
N ARG A 294 -12.86 10.57 22.50
CA ARG A 294 -14.15 11.26 22.30
C ARG A 294 -14.12 12.20 21.10
N ALA A 295 -13.03 12.94 20.89
CA ALA A 295 -12.88 13.82 19.74
C ALA A 295 -12.91 13.03 18.43
N LYS A 296 -12.21 11.90 18.34
CA LYS A 296 -12.24 11.00 17.16
C LYS A 296 -13.65 10.46 16.90
N LEU A 297 -14.33 9.94 17.90
CA LEU A 297 -15.69 9.42 17.76
C LEU A 297 -16.68 10.51 17.29
N LEU A 298 -16.54 11.73 17.77
CA LEU A 298 -17.35 12.87 17.32
C LEU A 298 -17.06 13.24 15.86
N GLU A 299 -15.81 13.22 15.44
CA GLU A 299 -15.43 13.47 14.04
C GLU A 299 -15.96 12.36 13.11
N GLU A 300 -15.83 11.10 13.49
CA GLU A 300 -16.41 9.97 12.74
C GLU A 300 -17.92 10.09 12.61
N GLN A 301 -18.63 10.42 13.69
CA GLN A 301 -20.08 10.65 13.66
C GLN A 301 -20.46 11.82 12.74
N LYS A 302 -19.69 12.92 12.77
CA LYS A 302 -19.91 14.06 11.88
C LYS A 302 -19.63 13.68 10.41
N ALA A 303 -18.59 12.89 10.14
CA ALA A 303 -18.28 12.41 8.82
C ALA A 303 -19.42 11.52 8.27
N LEU A 304 -19.89 10.55 9.06
CA LEU A 304 -21.03 9.69 8.68
C LEU A 304 -22.29 10.51 8.39
N LYS A 305 -22.65 11.49 9.26
CA LYS A 305 -23.81 12.36 9.02
C LYS A 305 -23.66 13.23 7.76
N ARG A 306 -22.46 13.75 7.49
CA ARG A 306 -22.19 14.49 6.24
C ARG A 306 -22.36 13.61 5.02
N GLU A 307 -21.94 12.37 5.10
CA GLU A 307 -22.07 11.40 4.04
C GLU A 307 -23.54 10.99 3.80
N GLU A 308 -24.30 10.69 4.86
CA GLU A 308 -25.73 10.43 4.77
C GLU A 308 -26.49 11.61 4.15
N PHE A 309 -26.16 12.84 4.57
CA PHE A 309 -26.75 14.05 4.00
C PHE A 309 -26.40 14.25 2.52
N ARG A 310 -25.17 13.91 2.15
CA ARG A 310 -24.74 13.94 0.74
C ARG A 310 -25.46 12.89 -0.09
N LYS A 311 -25.62 11.66 0.42
CA LYS A 311 -26.39 10.59 -0.23
C LYS A 311 -27.87 10.99 -0.43
N GLN A 312 -28.49 11.60 0.56
CA GLN A 312 -29.88 12.10 0.45
C GLN A 312 -30.01 13.18 -0.62
N ARG A 313 -29.11 14.16 -0.67
CA ARG A 313 -29.16 15.22 -1.70
C ARG A 313 -28.88 14.71 -3.12
N MET A 314 -28.08 13.67 -3.29
CA MET A 314 -27.84 13.05 -4.60
C MET A 314 -28.99 12.15 -5.05
N GLY A 315 -29.77 11.59 -4.12
CA GLY A 315 -31.00 10.84 -4.44
C GLY A 315 -32.16 11.70 -4.89
N GLU A 316 -32.19 12.99 -4.50
CA GLU A 316 -33.27 13.93 -4.85
C GLU A 316 -33.00 14.73 -6.14
N GLN A 317 -31.76 14.77 -6.63
CA GLN A 317 -31.39 15.43 -7.89
C GLN A 317 -30.81 14.37 -8.80
N GLY A 318 -31.52 14.05 -9.88
CA GLY A 318 -30.95 13.24 -10.97
C GLY A 318 -29.62 13.83 -11.42
N PRO A 319 -28.74 13.04 -12.08
CA PRO A 319 -27.38 13.47 -12.38
C PRO A 319 -27.43 14.80 -13.15
N PRO A 320 -26.70 15.85 -12.69
CA PRO A 320 -26.61 17.08 -13.45
C PRO A 320 -25.99 16.75 -14.80
N SER A 321 -26.67 17.14 -15.87
CA SER A 321 -26.08 17.11 -17.22
C SER A 321 -24.78 17.92 -17.16
N ALA A 322 -23.64 17.23 -17.22
CA ALA A 322 -22.34 17.85 -17.20
C ALA A 322 -22.21 18.78 -18.43
N PRO A 323 -21.85 20.05 -18.25
CA PRO A 323 -21.44 20.84 -19.39
C PRO A 323 -20.16 20.22 -19.97
N PHE A 324 -20.17 19.96 -21.25
CA PHE A 324 -19.02 19.53 -22.01
C PHE A 324 -17.94 20.61 -21.92
N HIS A 325 -16.92 20.38 -21.09
CA HIS A 325 -15.71 21.16 -21.12
C HIS A 325 -14.69 20.45 -21.99
N PRO A 326 -14.14 21.10 -23.05
CA PRO A 326 -13.02 20.53 -23.78
C PRO A 326 -11.87 20.31 -22.81
N ALA A 327 -11.16 19.17 -22.99
CA ALA A 327 -10.02 18.77 -22.16
C ALA A 327 -9.00 19.93 -22.06
N PRO A 328 -8.46 20.22 -20.86
CA PRO A 328 -7.42 21.23 -20.70
C PRO A 328 -6.17 20.84 -21.48
N ASP A 329 -5.62 21.79 -22.18
CA ASP A 329 -4.33 21.70 -22.85
C ASP A 329 -3.22 21.51 -21.78
N TRP A 330 -2.62 20.33 -21.73
CA TRP A 330 -1.50 20.02 -20.84
C TRP A 330 -0.17 20.31 -21.54
N SER A 331 0.03 21.57 -21.94
CA SER A 331 1.37 22.06 -22.23
C SER A 331 2.06 22.42 -20.89
N ASP A 332 3.12 21.71 -20.59
CA ASP A 332 4.12 21.89 -19.56
C ASP A 332 4.10 23.25 -18.83
N GLU A 333 3.55 23.28 -17.61
CA GLU A 333 4.10 24.00 -16.45
C GLU A 333 3.09 23.85 -15.30
N HIS A 334 3.57 23.35 -14.15
CA HIS A 334 2.84 23.12 -12.89
C HIS A 334 2.09 21.79 -12.75
N ALA A 335 2.81 20.77 -12.33
CA ALA A 335 2.19 19.64 -11.65
C ALA A 335 1.66 20.12 -10.28
N PRO A 336 0.35 20.08 -10.03
CA PRO A 336 -0.18 20.43 -8.71
C PRO A 336 0.26 19.39 -7.70
N VAL A 337 0.78 19.86 -6.58
CA VAL A 337 0.96 19.08 -5.36
C VAL A 337 -0.43 18.55 -4.99
N HIS A 338 -0.64 17.25 -5.09
CA HIS A 338 -1.89 16.62 -4.68
C HIS A 338 -2.03 16.73 -3.16
N GLU A 339 -2.91 17.63 -2.72
CA GLU A 339 -3.53 17.50 -1.41
C GLU A 339 -4.32 16.18 -1.35
N PRO A 340 -4.34 15.46 -0.22
CA PRO A 340 -5.07 14.20 -0.12
C PRO A 340 -6.56 14.46 -0.25
N PHE A 341 -7.14 13.97 -1.34
CA PHE A 341 -8.59 13.99 -1.58
C PHE A 341 -9.26 13.03 -0.59
N LEU A 342 -9.90 13.57 0.43
CA LEU A 342 -10.81 12.87 1.33
C LEU A 342 -12.12 12.55 0.57
N GLY A 343 -12.09 11.52 -0.24
CA GLY A 343 -13.26 10.91 -0.86
C GLY A 343 -13.89 9.91 0.11
N GLY A 344 -15.07 10.26 0.61
CA GLY A 344 -15.78 9.52 1.65
C GLY A 344 -16.26 8.11 1.27
N ALA A 345 -16.95 7.45 2.19
CA ALA A 345 -17.38 6.06 2.22
C ALA A 345 -18.07 5.51 0.94
N LEU A 346 -18.65 6.36 0.09
CA LEU A 346 -19.14 5.94 -1.24
C LEU A 346 -17.99 5.48 -2.15
N ALA A 347 -16.85 6.17 -2.13
CA ALA A 347 -15.68 5.74 -2.88
C ALA A 347 -15.08 4.45 -2.28
N GLU A 348 -15.20 4.25 -0.96
CA GLU A 348 -14.81 2.99 -0.32
C GLU A 348 -15.80 1.85 -0.64
N GLU A 349 -17.08 2.11 -0.69
CA GLU A 349 -18.10 1.11 -1.03
C GLU A 349 -18.05 0.74 -2.52
N GLU A 350 -17.89 1.71 -3.42
CA GLU A 350 -17.60 1.48 -4.83
C GLU A 350 -16.27 0.78 -5.02
N ALA A 351 -15.23 1.17 -4.30
CA ALA A 351 -13.95 0.49 -4.33
C ALA A 351 -14.03 -0.94 -3.78
N ARG A 352 -14.77 -1.18 -2.68
CA ARG A 352 -15.03 -2.53 -2.15
C ARG A 352 -15.84 -3.37 -3.13
N ARG A 353 -16.90 -2.80 -3.72
CA ARG A 353 -17.71 -3.46 -4.74
C ARG A 353 -16.88 -3.82 -5.95
N THR A 354 -16.09 -2.88 -6.48
CA THR A 354 -15.18 -3.12 -7.61
C THR A 354 -14.16 -4.22 -7.31
N VAL A 355 -13.65 -4.30 -6.07
CA VAL A 355 -12.75 -5.38 -5.66
C VAL A 355 -13.45 -6.73 -5.66
N ILE A 356 -14.68 -6.79 -5.16
CA ILE A 356 -15.48 -8.03 -5.14
C ILE A 356 -15.81 -8.46 -6.57
N GLU A 357 -16.30 -7.56 -7.41
CA GLU A 357 -16.62 -7.82 -8.82
C GLU A 357 -15.37 -8.30 -9.58
N ARG A 358 -14.25 -7.65 -9.40
CA ARG A 358 -12.96 -8.03 -9.99
C ARG A 358 -12.51 -9.44 -9.57
N ASP A 359 -12.59 -9.76 -8.29
CA ASP A 359 -12.18 -11.07 -7.77
C ASP A 359 -13.10 -12.19 -8.28
N LEU A 360 -14.38 -11.90 -8.38
CA LEU A 360 -15.39 -12.78 -8.95
C LEU A 360 -15.09 -13.08 -10.42
N VAL A 361 -14.95 -12.05 -11.25
CA VAL A 361 -14.64 -12.18 -12.69
C VAL A 361 -13.29 -12.89 -12.89
N ARG A 362 -12.29 -12.59 -12.08
CA ARG A 362 -10.99 -13.29 -12.12
C ARG A 362 -11.14 -14.78 -11.83
N ARG A 363 -11.98 -15.18 -10.91
CA ARG A 363 -12.25 -16.59 -10.58
C ARG A 363 -13.03 -17.27 -11.71
N MET A 364 -13.99 -16.57 -12.29
CA MET A 364 -14.73 -17.06 -13.46
C MET A 364 -13.79 -17.28 -14.66
N LEU A 365 -12.93 -16.32 -14.99
CA LEU A 365 -11.95 -16.45 -16.07
C LEU A 365 -10.92 -17.58 -15.83
N ARG A 366 -10.61 -17.88 -14.56
CA ARG A 366 -9.63 -18.92 -14.21
C ARG A 366 -10.20 -20.32 -14.10
N PHE A 367 -11.46 -20.44 -13.71
CA PHE A 367 -12.08 -21.69 -13.34
C PHE A 367 -13.45 -21.90 -14.00
N GLY A 368 -13.90 -21.00 -14.89
CA GLY A 368 -15.27 -20.97 -15.38
C GLY A 368 -15.72 -22.24 -16.08
N ASP A 369 -14.81 -22.89 -16.79
CA ASP A 369 -14.98 -24.14 -17.55
C ASP A 369 -14.76 -25.40 -16.69
N LYS A 370 -14.26 -25.25 -15.44
CA LYS A 370 -14.05 -26.39 -14.57
C LYS A 370 -15.36 -26.86 -13.97
N GLU A 371 -15.57 -28.15 -13.98
CA GLU A 371 -16.68 -28.77 -13.26
C GLU A 371 -16.51 -28.62 -11.77
N PHE A 372 -17.57 -28.22 -11.10
CA PHE A 372 -17.66 -28.01 -9.67
C PHE A 372 -18.95 -28.68 -9.16
N THR A 373 -18.84 -29.42 -8.07
CA THR A 373 -20.00 -29.99 -7.38
C THR A 373 -20.42 -29.06 -6.27
N PRO A 374 -21.58 -28.39 -6.38
CA PRO A 374 -22.05 -27.51 -5.31
C PRO A 374 -22.26 -28.28 -3.98
N PRO A 375 -22.06 -27.64 -2.82
CA PRO A 375 -22.39 -28.25 -1.55
C PRO A 375 -23.89 -28.62 -1.51
N ALA A 376 -24.20 -29.81 -0.98
CA ALA A 376 -25.60 -30.21 -0.80
C ALA A 376 -26.32 -29.25 0.15
N PRO A 377 -27.57 -28.86 -0.13
CA PRO A 377 -28.38 -28.10 0.80
C PRO A 377 -28.63 -28.91 2.08
N PRO A 378 -28.92 -28.26 3.22
CA PRO A 378 -29.09 -28.93 4.51
C PRO A 378 -30.17 -30.05 4.52
N GLU A 379 -31.15 -29.95 3.59
CA GLU A 379 -32.19 -30.95 3.35
C GLU A 379 -32.34 -31.14 1.83
N GLY A 380 -31.49 -31.99 1.21
CA GLY A 380 -31.60 -32.24 -0.23
C GLY A 380 -30.58 -33.22 -0.80
N GLU A 381 -30.85 -33.75 -1.97
CA GLU A 381 -29.97 -34.67 -2.71
C GLU A 381 -28.71 -33.94 -3.23
N ALA A 382 -27.62 -34.69 -3.41
CA ALA A 382 -26.39 -34.17 -3.97
C ALA A 382 -26.63 -33.66 -5.39
N GLN A 383 -26.14 -32.45 -5.66
CA GLN A 383 -26.30 -31.83 -6.97
C GLN A 383 -25.30 -32.40 -7.99
N ALA A 384 -25.71 -32.43 -9.25
CA ALA A 384 -24.81 -32.82 -10.35
C ALA A 384 -23.68 -31.79 -10.56
N PRO A 385 -22.50 -32.23 -11.03
CA PRO A 385 -21.43 -31.28 -11.39
C PRO A 385 -21.90 -30.25 -12.42
N VAL A 386 -21.56 -29.00 -12.19
CA VAL A 386 -21.85 -27.88 -13.11
C VAL A 386 -20.60 -27.04 -13.35
N ALA A 387 -20.52 -26.37 -14.49
CA ALA A 387 -19.42 -25.44 -14.74
C ALA A 387 -19.41 -24.32 -13.66
N PHE A 388 -18.26 -24.02 -13.10
CA PHE A 388 -18.10 -23.06 -12.01
C PHE A 388 -18.72 -21.68 -12.35
N ALA A 389 -18.52 -21.20 -13.59
CA ALA A 389 -19.11 -19.93 -14.02
C ALA A 389 -20.64 -19.94 -13.96
N ARG A 390 -21.30 -21.04 -14.42
CA ARG A 390 -22.75 -21.17 -14.39
C ARG A 390 -23.30 -21.18 -12.97
N TYR A 391 -22.62 -21.87 -12.05
CA TYR A 391 -22.99 -21.88 -10.63
C TYR A 391 -22.91 -20.48 -10.03
N VAL A 392 -21.82 -19.76 -10.28
CA VAL A 392 -21.62 -18.41 -9.78
C VAL A 392 -22.69 -17.45 -10.32
N ILE A 393 -22.99 -17.52 -11.64
CA ILE A 393 -24.03 -16.69 -12.27
C ILE A 393 -25.41 -16.95 -11.63
N ALA A 394 -25.80 -18.20 -11.52
CA ALA A 394 -27.09 -18.56 -10.92
C ALA A 394 -27.19 -18.10 -9.46
N TYR A 395 -26.12 -18.22 -8.69
CA TYR A 395 -26.06 -17.77 -7.31
C TYR A 395 -26.19 -16.26 -7.20
N MET A 396 -25.51 -15.50 -8.04
CA MET A 396 -25.61 -14.04 -8.08
C MET A 396 -27.02 -13.56 -8.46
N GLN A 397 -27.62 -14.20 -9.45
CA GLN A 397 -29.03 -13.91 -9.85
C GLN A 397 -29.99 -14.18 -8.69
N SER A 398 -29.79 -15.24 -7.90
CA SER A 398 -30.59 -15.54 -6.72
C SER A 398 -30.49 -14.49 -5.61
N LEU A 399 -29.38 -13.73 -5.57
CA LEU A 399 -29.14 -12.64 -4.63
C LEU A 399 -29.53 -11.25 -5.17
N ASN A 400 -30.09 -11.16 -6.36
CA ASN A 400 -30.32 -9.91 -7.11
C ASN A 400 -29.06 -9.04 -7.20
N PHE A 401 -27.87 -9.69 -7.33
CA PHE A 401 -26.61 -8.98 -7.43
C PHE A 401 -26.27 -8.72 -8.90
N GLU A 402 -26.15 -7.45 -9.26
CA GLU A 402 -25.73 -7.01 -10.60
C GLU A 402 -24.33 -6.45 -10.58
N ILE A 403 -23.53 -6.81 -11.59
CA ILE A 403 -22.19 -6.24 -11.79
C ILE A 403 -22.35 -4.85 -12.41
N GLN A 404 -21.93 -3.83 -11.69
CA GLN A 404 -22.07 -2.42 -12.10
C GLN A 404 -20.86 -1.92 -12.92
N HIS A 405 -19.69 -2.51 -12.75
CA HIS A 405 -18.50 -2.09 -13.48
C HIS A 405 -18.60 -2.54 -14.93
N ALA A 406 -18.60 -1.60 -15.89
CA ALA A 406 -18.86 -1.84 -17.31
C ALA A 406 -18.00 -2.96 -17.92
N ILE A 407 -16.68 -2.96 -17.66
CA ILE A 407 -15.74 -3.98 -18.17
C ILE A 407 -16.04 -5.36 -17.57
N PHE A 408 -16.41 -5.42 -16.28
CA PHE A 408 -16.71 -6.69 -15.62
C PHE A 408 -18.07 -7.24 -16.06
N SER A 409 -19.03 -6.37 -16.35
CA SER A 409 -20.33 -6.75 -16.92
C SER A 409 -20.18 -7.35 -18.33
N GLU A 410 -19.32 -6.79 -19.19
CA GLU A 410 -19.01 -7.38 -20.49
C GLU A 410 -18.39 -8.77 -20.38
N VAL A 411 -17.39 -8.96 -19.51
CA VAL A 411 -16.75 -10.26 -19.28
C VAL A 411 -17.73 -11.27 -18.70
N TYR A 412 -18.59 -10.82 -17.78
CA TYR A 412 -19.63 -11.65 -17.16
C TYR A 412 -20.66 -12.14 -18.18
N GLY A 413 -21.00 -11.31 -19.18
CA GLY A 413 -21.96 -11.66 -20.23
C GLY A 413 -21.41 -12.69 -21.25
N VAL A 414 -20.12 -13.01 -21.23
CA VAL A 414 -19.51 -14.04 -22.09
C VAL A 414 -19.72 -15.47 -21.54
N PHE A 415 -19.99 -15.62 -20.24
CA PHE A 415 -20.23 -16.91 -19.56
C PHE A 415 -21.71 -17.22 -19.47
#